data_9ae39a51d78b660ac869e34a4b5a3b11
#
_entry.id   9ae39a51d78b660ac869e34a4b5a3b11
#
_cell.length_a   1.000
_cell.length_b   1.000
_cell.length_c   1.000
_cell.angle_alpha   90.00
_cell.angle_beta   90.00
_cell.angle_gamma   90.00
#
_symmetry.space_group_name_H-M   'P 1'
#
loop_
_entity.id
_entity.type
_entity.pdbx_description
1 polymer ?
#
loop_
_entity_poly.entity_id
_entity_poly.type
_entity_poly.pdbx_seq_one_letter_code
_entity_poly.pdbx_strand_id
1 'polypeptide(L)'
;MSINLGNTLSGLGWAVVAITVWSGSLVMLRLGVTTSLNAYDLTMLRFGVAALILAPVALRRGFGTDRLGLTSLVAMVVAFGAPYVMLITLAMKTAPAAAAGALNPGAMAIASVLLGRAIFGDRMGIARLTGLVVTATGIILFAWAGEAITTGHLILIGTGTMWASYALIVRRAAVPALNATAIVAVGSAVFYLPVYLATLPKLILAAPIADVLMQAGFQGVLVSVVAIYAFNRSAELLGPVAGATLPALIPVVTLGLGVVVLGETAGEGEFASAILVTMGLALILVGKPTMRWLSSHIPRGFIDKRYTRGQ
;
A
#
# COMPACT_ATOMS: atom_id res chain seq x y z
N MET A 1 25.37 -21.19 -2.44
CA MET A 1 25.22 -19.72 -2.43
C MET A 1 25.39 -19.27 -1.00
N SER A 2 26.56 -18.74 -0.62
CA SER A 2 26.83 -18.30 0.76
C SER A 2 25.93 -17.07 1.05
N ILE A 3 25.07 -17.19 2.05
CA ILE A 3 24.26 -16.07 2.53
C ILE A 3 25.24 -15.07 3.13
N ASN A 4 25.37 -13.90 2.51
CA ASN A 4 26.16 -12.83 3.06
C ASN A 4 25.36 -12.18 4.20
N LEU A 5 25.69 -12.54 5.45
CA LEU A 5 25.00 -12.10 6.66
C LEU A 5 24.90 -10.57 6.74
N GLY A 6 25.93 -9.83 6.32
CA GLY A 6 25.93 -8.37 6.28
C GLY A 6 24.85 -7.80 5.34
N ASN A 7 24.71 -8.37 4.14
CA ASN A 7 23.66 -7.96 3.20
C ASN A 7 22.26 -8.29 3.71
N THR A 8 22.12 -9.44 4.39
CA THR A 8 20.82 -9.85 4.96
C THR A 8 20.41 -8.90 6.09
N LEU A 9 21.31 -8.60 7.03
CA LEU A 9 21.01 -7.67 8.13
C LEU A 9 20.71 -6.26 7.61
N SER A 10 21.49 -5.75 6.66
CA SER A 10 21.24 -4.46 6.02
C SER A 10 19.88 -4.44 5.30
N GLY A 11 19.55 -5.49 4.56
CA GLY A 11 18.28 -5.63 3.86
C GLY A 11 17.09 -5.65 4.82
N LEU A 12 17.19 -6.33 5.97
CA LEU A 12 16.17 -6.33 7.01
C LEU A 12 16.03 -4.94 7.66
N GLY A 13 17.14 -4.23 7.90
CA GLY A 13 17.11 -2.86 8.42
C GLY A 13 16.32 -1.92 7.49
N TRP A 14 16.57 -1.98 6.18
CA TRP A 14 15.82 -1.20 5.19
C TRP A 14 14.35 -1.62 5.13
N ALA A 15 14.03 -2.90 5.29
CA ALA A 15 12.66 -3.40 5.39
C ALA A 15 11.91 -2.78 6.56
N VAL A 16 12.52 -2.78 7.74
CA VAL A 16 11.94 -2.17 8.95
C VAL A 16 11.65 -0.69 8.71
N VAL A 17 12.60 0.06 8.13
CA VAL A 17 12.38 1.48 7.80
C VAL A 17 11.16 1.65 6.87
N ALA A 18 11.08 0.89 5.79
CA ALA A 18 9.98 1.01 4.83
C ALA A 18 8.61 0.71 5.46
N ILE A 19 8.51 -0.41 6.21
CA ILE A 19 7.25 -0.83 6.84
C ILE A 19 6.84 0.18 7.92
N THR A 20 7.77 0.61 8.76
CA THR A 20 7.48 1.58 9.83
C THR A 20 7.02 2.91 9.27
N VAL A 21 7.65 3.41 8.21
CA VAL A 21 7.24 4.68 7.58
C VAL A 21 5.88 4.54 6.90
N TRP A 22 5.59 3.46 6.19
CA TRP A 22 4.29 3.29 5.55
C TRP A 22 3.17 3.08 6.57
N SER A 23 3.37 2.24 7.58
CA SER A 23 2.42 2.06 8.67
C SER A 23 2.23 3.34 9.47
N GLY A 24 3.33 4.03 9.79
CA GLY A 24 3.31 5.33 10.45
C GLY A 24 2.61 6.41 9.63
N SER A 25 2.63 6.34 8.29
CA SER A 25 1.88 7.25 7.44
C SER A 25 0.38 7.23 7.72
N LEU A 26 -0.19 6.04 7.90
CA LEU A 26 -1.61 5.89 8.23
C LEU A 26 -1.91 6.48 9.62
N VAL A 27 -1.06 6.20 10.60
CA VAL A 27 -1.18 6.77 11.95
C VAL A 27 -1.06 8.30 11.94
N MET A 28 -0.09 8.84 11.20
CA MET A 28 0.09 10.29 11.06
C MET A 28 -1.05 10.99 10.32
N LEU A 29 -1.65 10.35 9.30
CA LEU A 29 -2.85 10.86 8.66
C LEU A 29 -4.03 10.90 9.64
N ARG A 30 -4.21 9.85 10.44
CA ARG A 30 -5.24 9.80 11.49
C ARG A 30 -5.01 10.89 12.52
N LEU A 31 -3.79 11.03 13.03
CA LEU A 31 -3.42 12.09 13.97
C LEU A 31 -3.78 13.48 13.40
N GLY A 32 -3.31 13.77 12.20
CA GLY A 32 -3.53 15.08 11.58
C GLY A 32 -5.00 15.42 11.40
N VAL A 33 -5.82 14.47 10.89
CA VAL A 33 -7.23 14.71 10.58
C VAL A 33 -8.12 14.75 11.82
N THR A 34 -7.66 14.24 12.94
CA THR A 34 -8.40 14.26 14.23
C THR A 34 -7.93 15.36 15.17
N THR A 35 -6.88 16.11 14.81
CA THR A 35 -6.34 17.20 15.63
C THR A 35 -6.45 18.57 14.94
N SER A 36 -5.41 18.99 14.26
CA SER A 36 -5.22 20.37 13.82
C SER A 36 -5.43 20.62 12.33
N LEU A 37 -5.41 19.57 11.50
CA LEU A 37 -5.48 19.65 10.04
C LEU A 37 -6.71 18.93 9.52
N ASN A 38 -7.08 19.22 8.28
CA ASN A 38 -8.11 18.45 7.59
C ASN A 38 -7.52 17.56 6.48
N ALA A 39 -8.35 16.72 5.87
CA ALA A 39 -7.91 15.81 4.82
C ALA A 39 -7.35 16.54 3.60
N TYR A 40 -7.82 17.75 3.35
CA TYR A 40 -7.37 18.55 2.21
C TYR A 40 -5.97 19.10 2.46
N ASP A 41 -5.69 19.61 3.67
CA ASP A 41 -4.38 20.10 4.06
C ASP A 41 -3.33 18.97 4.02
N LEU A 42 -3.66 17.80 4.57
CA LEU A 42 -2.76 16.64 4.60
C LEU A 42 -2.43 16.14 3.18
N THR A 43 -3.42 16.15 2.29
CA THR A 43 -3.21 15.80 0.88
C THR A 43 -2.31 16.82 0.19
N MET A 44 -2.51 18.12 0.46
CA MET A 44 -1.67 19.20 -0.06
C MET A 44 -0.24 19.09 0.43
N LEU A 45 -0.02 18.89 1.73
CA LEU A 45 1.32 18.73 2.31
C LEU A 45 2.04 17.53 1.70
N ARG A 46 1.35 16.39 1.54
CA ARG A 46 1.95 15.20 0.94
C ARG A 46 2.40 15.44 -0.49
N PHE A 47 1.51 15.88 -1.37
CA PHE A 47 1.82 15.99 -2.79
C PHE A 47 2.53 17.29 -3.16
N GLY A 48 2.32 18.38 -2.43
CA GLY A 48 3.08 19.61 -2.60
C GLY A 48 4.56 19.40 -2.35
N VAL A 49 4.90 18.84 -1.19
CA VAL A 49 6.31 18.56 -0.84
C VAL A 49 6.90 17.45 -1.73
N ALA A 50 6.16 16.36 -1.95
CA ALA A 50 6.64 15.27 -2.80
C ALA A 50 6.89 15.73 -4.24
N ALA A 51 6.04 16.59 -4.79
CA ALA A 51 6.22 17.13 -6.14
C ALA A 51 7.46 18.00 -6.25
N LEU A 52 7.73 18.85 -5.27
CA LEU A 52 8.96 19.68 -5.25
C LEU A 52 10.22 18.82 -5.30
N ILE A 53 10.25 17.72 -4.54
CA ILE A 53 11.41 16.81 -4.48
C ILE A 53 11.52 15.95 -5.74
N LEU A 54 10.39 15.47 -6.27
CA LEU A 54 10.36 14.51 -7.38
C LEU A 54 10.17 15.15 -8.75
N ALA A 55 9.90 16.47 -8.84
CA ALA A 55 9.83 17.19 -10.11
C ALA A 55 11.07 16.98 -10.99
N PRO A 56 12.33 17.06 -10.48
CA PRO A 56 13.50 16.79 -11.31
C PRO A 56 13.51 15.38 -11.92
N VAL A 57 12.95 14.38 -11.23
CA VAL A 57 12.83 13.01 -11.74
C VAL A 57 11.81 12.96 -12.86
N ALA A 58 10.64 13.56 -12.67
CA ALA A 58 9.58 13.61 -13.69
C ALA A 58 10.06 14.38 -14.96
N LEU A 59 10.74 15.50 -14.78
CA LEU A 59 11.24 16.29 -15.90
C LEU A 59 12.36 15.59 -16.68
N ARG A 60 13.28 14.89 -15.99
CA ARG A 60 14.38 14.17 -16.65
C ARG A 60 13.96 12.86 -17.30
N ARG A 61 13.03 12.13 -16.69
CA ARG A 61 12.58 10.79 -17.16
C ARG A 61 11.30 10.83 -17.98
N GLY A 62 10.65 12.00 -18.05
CA GLY A 62 9.36 12.19 -18.70
C GLY A 62 8.19 11.60 -17.90
N PHE A 63 7.00 11.88 -18.35
CA PHE A 63 5.74 11.40 -17.75
C PHE A 63 5.30 10.02 -18.29
N GLY A 64 6.16 9.35 -19.06
CA GLY A 64 5.85 8.03 -19.62
C GLY A 64 4.68 8.03 -20.60
N THR A 65 4.39 9.16 -21.24
CA THR A 65 3.28 9.32 -22.20
C THR A 65 3.42 8.39 -23.40
N ASP A 66 4.63 8.03 -23.75
CA ASP A 66 4.97 7.04 -24.79
C ASP A 66 4.47 5.63 -24.46
N ARG A 67 4.38 5.28 -23.16
CA ARG A 67 3.99 3.96 -22.67
C ARG A 67 2.58 3.90 -22.11
N LEU A 68 2.12 5.00 -21.50
CA LEU A 68 0.88 5.03 -20.72
C LEU A 68 -0.31 5.56 -21.53
N GLY A 69 -0.10 6.50 -22.42
CA GLY A 69 -1.19 7.31 -22.96
C GLY A 69 -1.86 8.19 -21.86
N LEU A 70 -2.59 9.21 -22.28
CA LEU A 70 -3.17 10.20 -21.36
C LEU A 70 -4.18 9.58 -20.37
N THR A 71 -5.04 8.69 -20.84
CA THR A 71 -6.07 8.04 -20.00
C THR A 71 -5.45 7.25 -18.86
N SER A 72 -4.42 6.46 -19.14
CA SER A 72 -3.74 5.66 -18.13
C SER A 72 -2.98 6.53 -17.15
N LEU A 73 -2.39 7.63 -17.62
CA LEU A 73 -1.70 8.61 -16.77
C LEU A 73 -2.68 9.28 -15.79
N VAL A 74 -3.82 9.76 -16.28
CA VAL A 74 -4.87 10.32 -15.42
C VAL A 74 -5.39 9.28 -14.45
N ALA A 75 -5.63 8.04 -14.92
CA ALA A 75 -6.08 6.94 -14.06
C ALA A 75 -5.06 6.62 -12.95
N MET A 76 -3.75 6.67 -13.21
CA MET A 76 -2.71 6.51 -12.17
C MET A 76 -2.78 7.60 -11.12
N VAL A 77 -2.91 8.87 -11.54
CA VAL A 77 -2.98 10.02 -10.63
C VAL A 77 -4.23 9.95 -9.77
N VAL A 78 -5.38 9.59 -10.36
CA VAL A 78 -6.63 9.42 -9.61
C VAL A 78 -6.55 8.24 -8.64
N ALA A 79 -6.04 7.11 -9.11
CA ALA A 79 -6.08 5.86 -8.36
C ALA A 79 -5.08 5.78 -7.19
N PHE A 80 -4.00 6.57 -7.20
CA PHE A 80 -2.99 6.55 -6.13
C PHE A 80 -2.45 7.94 -5.74
N GLY A 81 -2.96 9.00 -6.35
CA GLY A 81 -2.58 10.38 -6.09
C GLY A 81 -3.50 11.07 -5.08
N ALA A 82 -3.74 12.36 -5.31
CA ALA A 82 -4.47 13.22 -4.40
C ALA A 82 -5.89 12.72 -4.07
N PRO A 83 -6.72 12.24 -5.00
CA PRO A 83 -8.04 11.69 -4.67
C PRO A 83 -7.96 10.49 -3.74
N TYR A 84 -7.00 9.58 -3.96
CA TYR A 84 -6.78 8.41 -3.11
C TYR A 84 -6.41 8.81 -1.67
N VAL A 85 -5.41 9.70 -1.51
CA VAL A 85 -4.96 10.14 -0.18
C VAL A 85 -6.03 10.94 0.54
N MET A 86 -6.75 11.79 -0.17
CA MET A 86 -7.87 12.54 0.38
C MET A 86 -8.97 11.61 0.91
N LEU A 87 -9.36 10.60 0.13
CA LEU A 87 -10.38 9.63 0.54
C LEU A 87 -9.94 8.79 1.73
N ILE A 88 -8.71 8.24 1.72
CA ILE A 88 -8.21 7.45 2.86
C ILE A 88 -8.12 8.31 4.14
N THR A 89 -7.75 9.58 4.01
CA THR A 89 -7.69 10.49 5.15
C THR A 89 -9.08 10.88 5.65
N LEU A 90 -10.04 11.08 4.73
CA LEU A 90 -11.45 11.32 5.11
C LEU A 90 -12.04 10.11 5.83
N ALA A 91 -11.74 8.90 5.38
CA ALA A 91 -12.16 7.67 6.03
C ALA A 91 -11.70 7.59 7.49
N MET A 92 -10.51 8.09 7.76
CA MET A 92 -9.92 8.09 9.10
C MET A 92 -10.57 9.08 10.07
N LYS A 93 -11.54 9.89 9.65
CA LYS A 93 -12.38 10.66 10.59
C LYS A 93 -13.29 9.74 11.41
N THR A 94 -13.71 8.63 10.83
CA THR A 94 -14.68 7.70 11.43
C THR A 94 -14.15 6.27 11.59
N ALA A 95 -12.97 5.96 11.05
CA ALA A 95 -12.32 4.66 11.17
C ALA A 95 -10.95 4.82 11.85
N PRO A 96 -10.53 3.90 12.75
CA PRO A 96 -9.23 3.95 13.39
C PRO A 96 -8.09 3.69 12.39
N ALA A 97 -6.86 4.04 12.78
CA ALA A 97 -5.67 3.78 11.96
C ALA A 97 -5.47 2.30 11.68
N ALA A 98 -5.78 1.45 12.66
CA ALA A 98 -5.75 -0.01 12.51
C ALA A 98 -6.67 -0.52 11.37
N ALA A 99 -7.88 0.07 11.23
CA ALA A 99 -8.78 -0.24 10.12
C ALA A 99 -8.15 0.10 8.77
N ALA A 100 -7.51 1.26 8.66
CA ALA A 100 -6.81 1.65 7.43
C ALA A 100 -5.65 0.69 7.11
N GLY A 101 -4.90 0.28 8.12
CA GLY A 101 -3.81 -0.68 7.99
C GLY A 101 -4.25 -2.08 7.55
N ALA A 102 -5.45 -2.53 7.91
CA ALA A 102 -5.97 -3.84 7.56
C ALA A 102 -6.82 -3.83 6.28
N LEU A 103 -7.82 -2.95 6.20
CA LEU A 103 -8.82 -2.97 5.12
C LEU A 103 -8.25 -2.50 3.79
N ASN A 104 -7.43 -1.44 3.78
CA ASN A 104 -6.92 -0.87 2.55
C ASN A 104 -5.95 -1.84 1.83
N PRO A 105 -4.86 -2.37 2.43
CA PRO A 105 -3.99 -3.33 1.76
C PRO A 105 -4.67 -4.70 1.55
N GLY A 106 -5.58 -5.11 2.43
CA GLY A 106 -6.36 -6.33 2.25
C GLY A 106 -7.26 -6.26 1.01
N ALA A 107 -8.04 -5.20 0.87
CA ALA A 107 -8.87 -4.96 -0.32
C ALA A 107 -8.02 -4.81 -1.59
N MET A 108 -6.88 -4.11 -1.50
CA MET A 108 -5.92 -3.99 -2.60
C MET A 108 -5.44 -5.36 -3.09
N ALA A 109 -5.07 -6.26 -2.19
CA ALA A 109 -4.59 -7.57 -2.58
C ALA A 109 -5.67 -8.43 -3.23
N ILE A 110 -6.89 -8.43 -2.67
CA ILE A 110 -8.04 -9.13 -3.25
C ILE A 110 -8.34 -8.59 -4.65
N ALA A 111 -8.50 -7.27 -4.77
CA ALA A 111 -8.77 -6.61 -6.05
C ALA A 111 -7.65 -6.85 -7.08
N SER A 112 -6.37 -6.81 -6.65
CA SER A 112 -5.23 -7.08 -7.54
C SER A 112 -5.23 -8.49 -8.12
N VAL A 113 -5.64 -9.49 -7.33
CA VAL A 113 -5.74 -10.88 -7.81
C VAL A 113 -6.93 -11.04 -8.77
N LEU A 114 -8.10 -10.51 -8.40
CA LEU A 114 -9.31 -10.63 -9.22
C LEU A 114 -9.19 -9.87 -10.54
N LEU A 115 -8.77 -8.61 -10.50
CA LEU A 115 -8.53 -7.81 -11.69
C LEU A 115 -7.36 -8.33 -12.52
N GLY A 116 -6.28 -8.81 -11.87
CA GLY A 116 -5.15 -9.41 -12.56
C GLY A 116 -5.55 -10.66 -13.34
N ARG A 117 -6.46 -11.49 -12.79
CA ARG A 117 -7.06 -12.61 -13.52
C ARG A 117 -7.93 -12.14 -14.69
N ALA A 118 -8.79 -11.15 -14.45
CA ALA A 118 -9.71 -10.66 -15.47
C ALA A 118 -8.99 -9.98 -16.65
N ILE A 119 -7.95 -9.17 -16.37
CA ILE A 119 -7.27 -8.35 -17.37
C ILE A 119 -6.10 -9.09 -18.04
N PHE A 120 -5.33 -9.87 -17.27
CA PHE A 120 -4.10 -10.53 -17.75
C PHE A 120 -4.20 -12.05 -17.85
N GLY A 121 -5.33 -12.66 -17.46
CA GLY A 121 -5.49 -14.10 -17.44
C GLY A 121 -4.61 -14.79 -16.38
N ASP A 122 -4.22 -14.09 -15.32
CA ASP A 122 -3.34 -14.64 -14.27
C ASP A 122 -3.92 -15.94 -13.68
N ARG A 123 -3.10 -16.96 -13.56
CA ARG A 123 -3.51 -18.24 -12.96
C ARG A 123 -3.66 -18.10 -11.45
N MET A 124 -4.75 -18.63 -10.91
CA MET A 124 -5.02 -18.71 -9.48
C MET A 124 -4.58 -20.08 -8.95
N GLY A 125 -3.39 -20.13 -8.34
CA GLY A 125 -2.94 -21.31 -7.62
C GLY A 125 -3.61 -21.42 -6.22
N ILE A 126 -3.55 -22.60 -5.61
CA ILE A 126 -4.15 -22.90 -4.31
C ILE A 126 -3.71 -21.87 -3.24
N ALA A 127 -2.40 -21.58 -3.15
CA ALA A 127 -1.89 -20.60 -2.18
C ALA A 127 -2.53 -19.20 -2.32
N ARG A 128 -2.78 -18.74 -3.56
CA ARG A 128 -3.48 -17.46 -3.79
C ARG A 128 -4.93 -17.53 -3.40
N LEU A 129 -5.61 -18.63 -3.73
CA LEU A 129 -7.01 -18.82 -3.36
C LEU A 129 -7.17 -18.88 -1.84
N THR A 130 -6.33 -19.65 -1.16
CA THR A 130 -6.29 -19.71 0.32
C THR A 130 -5.99 -18.32 0.90
N GLY A 131 -5.00 -17.62 0.36
CA GLY A 131 -4.65 -16.26 0.79
C GLY A 131 -5.82 -15.27 0.62
N LEU A 132 -6.57 -15.36 -0.50
CA LEU A 132 -7.77 -14.56 -0.70
C LEU A 132 -8.84 -14.83 0.36
N VAL A 133 -9.12 -16.10 0.63
CA VAL A 133 -10.12 -16.50 1.64
C VAL A 133 -9.69 -16.01 3.02
N VAL A 134 -8.43 -16.24 3.41
CA VAL A 134 -7.91 -15.80 4.71
C VAL A 134 -7.93 -14.27 4.84
N THR A 135 -7.53 -13.53 3.80
CA THR A 135 -7.61 -12.06 3.79
C THR A 135 -9.05 -11.57 3.91
N ALA A 136 -9.98 -12.15 3.13
CA ALA A 136 -11.39 -11.77 3.18
C ALA A 136 -12.00 -12.07 4.56
N THR A 137 -11.70 -13.23 5.15
CA THR A 137 -12.12 -13.57 6.51
C THR A 137 -11.57 -12.56 7.52
N GLY A 138 -10.28 -12.18 7.42
CA GLY A 138 -9.69 -11.17 8.30
C GLY A 138 -10.37 -9.81 8.17
N ILE A 139 -10.69 -9.36 6.95
CA ILE A 139 -11.43 -8.10 6.72
C ILE A 139 -12.83 -8.16 7.35
N ILE A 140 -13.55 -9.23 7.15
CA ILE A 140 -14.90 -9.41 7.72
C ILE A 140 -14.84 -9.42 9.25
N LEU A 141 -13.91 -10.16 9.84
CA LEU A 141 -13.73 -10.20 11.28
C LEU A 141 -13.32 -8.84 11.84
N PHE A 142 -12.46 -8.08 11.12
CA PHE A 142 -12.11 -6.71 11.51
C PHE A 142 -13.34 -5.82 11.58
N ALA A 143 -14.21 -5.90 10.57
CA ALA A 143 -15.44 -5.14 10.53
C ALA A 143 -16.45 -5.51 11.65
N TRP A 144 -16.42 -6.77 12.12
CA TRP A 144 -17.29 -7.25 13.18
C TRP A 144 -16.69 -7.07 14.58
N ALA A 145 -15.38 -6.95 14.70
CA ALA A 145 -14.70 -6.74 15.99
C ALA A 145 -14.90 -5.34 16.56
N GLY A 146 -15.21 -4.35 15.72
CA GLY A 146 -15.52 -2.97 16.12
C GLY A 146 -17.00 -2.80 16.50
N GLU A 147 -17.30 -1.69 17.17
CA GLU A 147 -18.67 -1.39 17.62
C GLU A 147 -19.68 -1.19 16.47
N ALA A 148 -19.23 -0.67 15.32
CA ALA A 148 -20.04 -0.47 14.13
C ALA A 148 -19.22 -0.35 12.85
N ILE A 149 -19.78 -0.80 11.73
CA ILE A 149 -19.24 -0.51 10.40
C ILE A 149 -19.57 0.94 10.05
N THR A 150 -18.54 1.77 9.92
CA THR A 150 -18.67 3.18 9.53
C THR A 150 -18.47 3.38 8.03
N THR A 151 -18.89 4.54 7.52
CA THR A 151 -18.59 4.97 6.14
C THR A 151 -17.08 4.92 5.85
N GLY A 152 -16.25 5.20 6.86
CA GLY A 152 -14.78 5.11 6.74
C GLY A 152 -14.31 3.73 6.33
N HIS A 153 -14.86 2.66 6.89
CA HIS A 153 -14.51 1.28 6.53
C HIS A 153 -14.79 1.00 5.04
N LEU A 154 -15.95 1.44 4.53
CA LEU A 154 -16.31 1.27 3.12
C LEU A 154 -15.39 2.05 2.18
N ILE A 155 -15.04 3.29 2.55
CA ILE A 155 -14.08 4.10 1.80
C ILE A 155 -12.70 3.43 1.77
N LEU A 156 -12.25 2.82 2.88
CA LEU A 156 -10.97 2.12 2.94
C LEU A 156 -10.92 0.91 1.99
N ILE A 157 -12.01 0.15 1.86
CA ILE A 157 -12.12 -0.93 0.90
C ILE A 157 -12.07 -0.38 -0.54
N GLY A 158 -12.80 0.71 -0.80
CA GLY A 158 -12.78 1.39 -2.10
C GLY A 158 -11.38 1.90 -2.48
N THR A 159 -10.69 2.55 -1.54
CA THR A 159 -9.32 3.03 -1.77
C THR A 159 -8.32 1.89 -1.96
N GLY A 160 -8.51 0.74 -1.32
CA GLY A 160 -7.74 -0.47 -1.63
C GLY A 160 -7.90 -0.93 -3.09
N THR A 161 -9.12 -0.88 -3.62
CA THR A 161 -9.38 -1.18 -5.04
C THR A 161 -8.76 -0.14 -5.99
N MET A 162 -8.77 1.14 -5.60
CA MET A 162 -8.04 2.19 -6.34
C MET A 162 -6.54 1.87 -6.40
N TRP A 163 -5.93 1.53 -5.28
CA TRP A 163 -4.51 1.15 -5.22
C TRP A 163 -4.20 -0.07 -6.10
N ALA A 164 -5.07 -1.09 -6.10
CA ALA A 164 -4.94 -2.23 -7.00
C ALA A 164 -4.94 -1.82 -8.48
N SER A 165 -5.83 -0.91 -8.85
CA SER A 165 -5.93 -0.40 -10.22
C SER A 165 -4.64 0.32 -10.64
N TYR A 166 -4.09 1.18 -9.77
CA TYR A 166 -2.79 1.80 -9.98
C TYR A 166 -1.67 0.76 -10.21
N ALA A 167 -1.58 -0.25 -9.33
CA ALA A 167 -0.56 -1.28 -9.43
C ALA A 167 -0.64 -2.06 -10.75
N LEU A 168 -1.85 -2.32 -11.26
CA LEU A 168 -2.06 -3.00 -12.53
C LEU A 168 -1.71 -2.12 -13.73
N ILE A 169 -1.98 -0.81 -13.68
CA ILE A 169 -1.57 0.14 -14.72
C ILE A 169 -0.04 0.20 -14.80
N VAL A 170 0.64 0.36 -13.65
CA VAL A 170 2.11 0.37 -13.58
C VAL A 170 2.69 -0.94 -14.12
N ARG A 171 2.10 -2.09 -13.76
CA ARG A 171 2.50 -3.41 -14.26
C ARG A 171 2.35 -3.49 -15.77
N ARG A 172 1.23 -3.04 -16.33
CA ARG A 172 0.95 -3.11 -17.77
C ARG A 172 1.91 -2.24 -18.59
N ALA A 173 2.20 -1.05 -18.09
CA ALA A 173 3.06 -0.09 -18.78
C ALA A 173 4.55 -0.30 -18.48
N ALA A 174 4.92 -1.21 -17.57
CA ALA A 174 6.29 -1.47 -17.13
C ALA A 174 7.04 -0.20 -16.71
N VAL A 175 6.34 0.73 -16.04
CA VAL A 175 6.94 1.98 -15.57
C VAL A 175 7.81 1.70 -14.35
N PRO A 176 9.07 2.18 -14.30
CA PRO A 176 9.91 2.04 -13.12
C PRO A 176 9.29 2.71 -11.89
N ALA A 177 9.42 2.10 -10.71
CA ALA A 177 8.74 2.54 -9.48
C ALA A 177 9.00 4.02 -9.15
N LEU A 178 10.25 4.47 -9.20
CA LEU A 178 10.58 5.87 -8.93
C LEU A 178 9.91 6.83 -9.92
N ASN A 179 9.84 6.45 -11.22
CA ASN A 179 9.16 7.26 -12.23
C ASN A 179 7.65 7.28 -12.00
N ALA A 180 7.03 6.13 -11.70
CA ALA A 180 5.61 6.06 -11.36
C ALA A 180 5.27 6.95 -10.16
N THR A 181 6.12 6.96 -9.12
CA THR A 181 5.94 7.83 -7.95
C THR A 181 6.07 9.30 -8.32
N ALA A 182 7.05 9.68 -9.15
CA ALA A 182 7.23 11.06 -9.60
C ALA A 182 6.04 11.53 -10.45
N ILE A 183 5.53 10.69 -11.35
CA ILE A 183 4.33 10.96 -12.15
C ILE A 183 3.12 11.23 -11.24
N VAL A 184 2.88 10.35 -10.26
CA VAL A 184 1.75 10.51 -9.33
C VAL A 184 1.92 11.76 -8.47
N ALA A 185 3.11 12.03 -7.94
CA ALA A 185 3.35 13.19 -7.08
C ALA A 185 3.17 14.50 -7.85
N VAL A 186 3.84 14.65 -8.98
CA VAL A 186 3.77 15.88 -9.80
C VAL A 186 2.38 16.03 -10.43
N GLY A 187 1.82 14.96 -10.99
CA GLY A 187 0.47 14.98 -11.53
C GLY A 187 -0.58 15.36 -10.48
N SER A 188 -0.49 14.80 -9.26
CA SER A 188 -1.37 15.18 -8.16
C SER A 188 -1.21 16.65 -7.79
N ALA A 189 0.01 17.15 -7.66
CA ALA A 189 0.24 18.55 -7.34
C ALA A 189 -0.34 19.48 -8.40
N VAL A 190 -0.09 19.20 -9.69
CA VAL A 190 -0.58 20.02 -10.81
C VAL A 190 -2.10 20.15 -10.84
N PHE A 191 -2.83 19.05 -10.60
CA PHE A 191 -4.28 19.07 -10.63
C PHE A 191 -4.90 19.48 -9.30
N TYR A 192 -4.32 19.06 -8.18
CA TYR A 192 -4.92 19.25 -6.87
C TYR A 192 -4.61 20.61 -6.25
N LEU A 193 -3.38 21.13 -6.35
CA LEU A 193 -3.03 22.40 -5.72
C LEU A 193 -3.89 23.57 -6.17
N PRO A 194 -4.16 23.78 -7.48
CA PRO A 194 -5.05 24.86 -7.90
C PRO A 194 -6.45 24.74 -7.27
N VAL A 195 -7.03 23.54 -7.25
CA VAL A 195 -8.34 23.28 -6.66
C VAL A 195 -8.30 23.55 -5.13
N TYR A 196 -7.28 23.03 -4.45
CA TYR A 196 -7.09 23.25 -3.02
C TYR A 196 -6.99 24.75 -2.70
N LEU A 197 -6.16 25.49 -3.43
CA LEU A 197 -5.96 26.92 -3.19
C LEU A 197 -7.24 27.75 -3.46
N ALA A 198 -7.99 27.40 -4.49
CA ALA A 198 -9.16 28.18 -4.91
C ALA A 198 -10.45 27.86 -4.12
N THR A 199 -10.69 26.58 -3.79
CA THR A 199 -12.05 26.16 -3.38
C THR A 199 -12.13 25.35 -2.08
N LEU A 200 -11.06 24.64 -1.69
CA LEU A 200 -11.15 23.71 -0.56
C LEU A 200 -10.91 24.42 0.78
N PRO A 201 -11.59 23.97 1.87
CA PRO A 201 -11.38 24.54 3.20
C PRO A 201 -9.97 24.24 3.71
N LYS A 202 -9.35 25.24 4.35
CA LYS A 202 -7.98 25.23 4.85
C LYS A 202 -7.96 25.45 6.35
N LEU A 203 -7.43 24.48 7.09
CA LEU A 203 -7.10 24.63 8.50
C LEU A 203 -5.61 24.92 8.72
N ILE A 204 -4.79 24.69 7.71
CA ILE A 204 -3.33 24.86 7.77
C ILE A 204 -2.88 26.24 8.23
N LEU A 205 -3.67 27.29 7.95
CA LEU A 205 -3.35 28.67 8.35
C LEU A 205 -3.55 28.91 9.86
N ALA A 206 -4.41 28.11 10.49
CA ALA A 206 -4.69 28.19 11.93
C ALA A 206 -3.98 27.07 12.73
N ALA A 207 -3.43 26.06 12.03
CA ALA A 207 -2.77 24.93 12.67
C ALA A 207 -1.40 25.34 13.26
N PRO A 208 -0.96 24.70 14.37
CA PRO A 208 0.38 24.87 14.90
C PRO A 208 1.43 24.55 13.83
N ILE A 209 2.43 25.40 13.67
CA ILE A 209 3.49 25.22 12.67
C ILE A 209 4.24 23.90 12.85
N ALA A 210 4.38 23.41 14.09
CA ALA A 210 4.99 22.13 14.38
C ALA A 210 4.22 20.98 13.74
N ASP A 211 2.89 20.98 13.77
CA ASP A 211 2.04 19.95 13.16
C ASP A 211 2.16 19.99 11.63
N VAL A 212 2.18 21.20 11.06
CA VAL A 212 2.37 21.39 9.62
C VAL A 212 3.71 20.85 9.17
N LEU A 213 4.80 21.21 9.85
CA LEU A 213 6.15 20.74 9.51
C LEU A 213 6.31 19.24 9.74
N MET A 214 5.74 18.70 10.80
CA MET A 214 5.74 17.26 11.08
C MET A 214 5.03 16.49 9.97
N GLN A 215 3.84 16.91 9.55
CA GLN A 215 3.10 16.26 8.47
C GLN A 215 3.78 16.44 7.11
N ALA A 216 4.30 17.63 6.81
CA ALA A 216 5.05 17.89 5.59
C ALA A 216 6.30 17.00 5.49
N GLY A 217 7.07 16.91 6.56
CA GLY A 217 8.25 16.04 6.65
C GLY A 217 7.89 14.56 6.56
N PHE A 218 6.88 14.14 7.33
CA PHE A 218 6.51 12.73 7.34
C PHE A 218 5.86 12.30 6.02
N GLN A 219 4.79 12.93 5.61
CA GLN A 219 4.03 12.54 4.41
C GLN A 219 4.76 12.88 3.11
N GLY A 220 5.34 14.08 3.02
CA GLY A 220 6.00 14.56 1.81
C GLY A 220 7.40 13.98 1.60
N VAL A 221 8.21 13.83 2.66
CA VAL A 221 9.60 13.37 2.55
C VAL A 221 9.72 11.89 2.91
N LEU A 222 9.37 11.48 4.14
CA LEU A 222 9.60 10.11 4.58
C LEU A 222 8.81 9.10 3.75
N VAL A 223 7.53 9.33 3.55
CA VAL A 223 6.66 8.40 2.79
C VAL A 223 7.00 8.39 1.31
N SER A 224 7.18 9.58 0.73
CA SER A 224 7.29 9.72 -0.74
C SER A 224 8.70 9.49 -1.27
N VAL A 225 9.73 9.59 -0.43
CA VAL A 225 11.14 9.42 -0.84
C VAL A 225 11.81 8.30 -0.05
N VAL A 226 11.87 8.44 1.29
CA VAL A 226 12.66 7.53 2.13
C VAL A 226 12.09 6.11 2.12
N ALA A 227 10.78 5.95 2.29
CA ALA A 227 10.16 4.62 2.31
C ALA A 227 10.29 3.89 0.97
N ILE A 228 10.17 4.61 -0.15
CA ILE A 228 10.35 4.02 -1.49
C ILE A 228 11.80 3.57 -1.69
N TYR A 229 12.77 4.41 -1.32
CA TYR A 229 14.18 4.05 -1.38
C TYR A 229 14.48 2.82 -0.49
N ALA A 230 14.02 2.85 0.76
CA ALA A 230 14.22 1.78 1.73
C ALA A 230 13.61 0.45 1.26
N PHE A 231 12.39 0.50 0.71
CA PHE A 231 11.73 -0.67 0.13
C PHE A 231 12.52 -1.27 -1.04
N ASN A 232 12.92 -0.44 -2.00
CA ASN A 232 13.69 -0.89 -3.15
C ASN A 232 15.04 -1.48 -2.72
N ARG A 233 15.73 -0.81 -1.78
CA ARG A 233 17.01 -1.29 -1.28
C ARG A 233 16.90 -2.60 -0.50
N SER A 234 15.84 -2.75 0.27
CA SER A 234 15.52 -4.02 0.93
C SER A 234 15.28 -5.15 -0.08
N ALA A 235 14.48 -4.88 -1.13
CA ALA A 235 14.19 -5.85 -2.19
C ALA A 235 15.43 -6.27 -2.98
N GLU A 236 16.36 -5.34 -3.23
CA GLU A 236 17.65 -5.64 -3.86
C GLU A 236 18.52 -6.58 -2.99
N LEU A 237 18.58 -6.34 -1.69
CA LEU A 237 19.44 -7.08 -0.76
C LEU A 237 18.86 -8.44 -0.34
N LEU A 238 17.54 -8.51 -0.11
CA LEU A 238 16.84 -9.71 0.35
C LEU A 238 16.26 -10.56 -0.78
N GLY A 239 16.23 -10.01 -1.99
CA GLY A 239 15.63 -10.64 -3.15
C GLY A 239 14.13 -10.37 -3.32
N PRO A 240 13.58 -10.71 -4.50
CA PRO A 240 12.23 -10.31 -4.90
C PRO A 240 11.11 -10.91 -4.06
N VAL A 241 11.33 -12.07 -3.44
CA VAL A 241 10.32 -12.71 -2.57
C VAL A 241 10.15 -11.91 -1.28
N ALA A 242 11.26 -11.57 -0.63
CA ALA A 242 11.25 -10.77 0.58
C ALA A 242 10.63 -9.38 0.31
N GLY A 243 11.09 -8.69 -0.74
CA GLY A 243 10.52 -7.40 -1.13
C GLY A 243 9.01 -7.45 -1.36
N ALA A 244 8.50 -8.52 -1.94
CA ALA A 244 7.06 -8.69 -2.16
C ALA A 244 6.28 -8.94 -0.85
N THR A 245 6.88 -9.59 0.16
CA THR A 245 6.18 -9.96 1.40
C THR A 245 6.19 -8.88 2.47
N LEU A 246 7.13 -7.94 2.42
CA LEU A 246 7.27 -6.89 3.42
C LEU A 246 5.98 -6.05 3.64
N PRO A 247 5.27 -5.60 2.59
CA PRO A 247 4.03 -4.86 2.78
C PRO A 247 2.92 -5.62 3.51
N ALA A 248 3.01 -6.96 3.55
CA ALA A 248 2.05 -7.77 4.30
C ALA A 248 2.08 -7.53 5.81
N LEU A 249 3.16 -6.95 6.34
CA LEU A 249 3.27 -6.60 7.76
C LEU A 249 2.58 -5.28 8.13
N ILE A 250 2.16 -4.47 7.15
CA ILE A 250 1.50 -3.17 7.40
C ILE A 250 0.32 -3.28 8.37
N PRO A 251 -0.61 -4.26 8.26
CA PRO A 251 -1.75 -4.34 9.17
C PRO A 251 -1.36 -4.41 10.65
N VAL A 252 -0.46 -5.32 10.98
CA VAL A 252 -0.02 -5.53 12.38
C VAL A 252 0.79 -4.34 12.89
N VAL A 253 1.70 -3.80 12.06
CA VAL A 253 2.53 -2.66 12.47
C VAL A 253 1.69 -1.39 12.62
N THR A 254 0.70 -1.14 11.75
CA THR A 254 -0.20 0.01 11.86
C THR A 254 -1.05 -0.08 13.11
N LEU A 255 -1.59 -1.27 13.42
CA LEU A 255 -2.36 -1.50 14.64
C LEU A 255 -1.50 -1.21 15.88
N GLY A 256 -0.28 -1.77 15.94
CA GLY A 256 0.64 -1.51 17.05
C GLY A 256 1.01 -0.03 17.21
N LEU A 257 1.30 0.65 16.10
CA LEU A 257 1.59 2.09 16.12
C LEU A 257 0.34 2.92 16.49
N GLY A 258 -0.86 2.53 16.07
CA GLY A 258 -2.12 3.17 16.47
C GLY A 258 -2.32 3.14 17.99
N VAL A 259 -2.07 1.99 18.61
CA VAL A 259 -2.12 1.85 20.07
C VAL A 259 -1.06 2.73 20.75
N VAL A 260 0.20 2.67 20.31
CA VAL A 260 1.32 3.35 20.99
C VAL A 260 1.29 4.86 20.78
N VAL A 261 0.97 5.33 19.55
CA VAL A 261 1.09 6.75 19.17
C VAL A 261 -0.21 7.50 19.40
N LEU A 262 -1.35 6.88 19.07
CA LEU A 262 -2.67 7.53 19.14
C LEU A 262 -3.44 7.17 20.40
N GLY A 263 -2.98 6.18 21.20
CA GLY A 263 -3.74 5.64 22.32
C GLY A 263 -5.03 4.93 21.87
N GLU A 264 -5.12 4.47 20.60
CA GLU A 264 -6.27 3.71 20.13
C GLU A 264 -6.37 2.40 20.90
N THR A 265 -7.56 2.03 21.34
CA THR A 265 -7.82 0.73 21.97
C THR A 265 -8.05 -0.30 20.89
N ALA A 266 -7.31 -1.39 20.91
CA ALA A 266 -7.52 -2.52 20.02
C ALA A 266 -7.96 -3.73 20.84
N GLY A 267 -9.13 -4.28 20.51
CA GLY A 267 -9.64 -5.50 21.10
C GLY A 267 -8.95 -6.75 20.53
N GLU A 268 -9.15 -7.88 21.19
CA GLU A 268 -8.60 -9.18 20.74
C GLU A 268 -9.04 -9.54 19.31
N GLY A 269 -10.28 -9.19 18.94
CA GLY A 269 -10.83 -9.43 17.61
C GLY A 269 -10.08 -8.62 16.52
N GLU A 270 -9.72 -7.37 16.80
CA GLU A 270 -8.96 -6.53 15.87
C GLU A 270 -7.52 -7.03 15.71
N PHE A 271 -6.87 -7.47 16.79
CA PHE A 271 -5.56 -8.12 16.74
C PHE A 271 -5.60 -9.41 15.91
N ALA A 272 -6.55 -10.30 16.19
CA ALA A 272 -6.72 -11.54 15.45
C ALA A 272 -6.97 -11.28 13.96
N SER A 273 -7.79 -10.29 13.65
CA SER A 273 -8.10 -9.88 12.28
C SER A 273 -6.88 -9.31 11.55
N ALA A 274 -6.11 -8.45 12.20
CA ALA A 274 -4.87 -7.90 11.61
C ALA A 274 -3.85 -9.01 11.32
N ILE A 275 -3.73 -10.00 12.19
CA ILE A 275 -2.87 -11.18 11.96
C ILE A 275 -3.39 -11.99 10.77
N LEU A 276 -4.71 -12.25 10.68
CA LEU A 276 -5.30 -12.99 9.57
C LEU A 276 -5.09 -12.27 8.23
N VAL A 277 -5.32 -10.94 8.18
CA VAL A 277 -5.06 -10.15 6.98
C VAL A 277 -3.57 -10.24 6.60
N THR A 278 -2.67 -10.10 7.57
CA THR A 278 -1.22 -10.23 7.34
C THR A 278 -0.85 -11.61 6.77
N MET A 279 -1.38 -12.68 7.35
CA MET A 279 -1.13 -14.05 6.86
C MET A 279 -1.70 -14.27 5.46
N GLY A 280 -2.91 -13.79 5.20
CA GLY A 280 -3.55 -13.87 3.89
C GLY A 280 -2.77 -13.12 2.82
N LEU A 281 -2.32 -11.90 3.12
CA LEU A 281 -1.44 -11.11 2.25
C LEU A 281 -0.13 -11.85 1.95
N ALA A 282 0.53 -12.40 2.96
CA ALA A 282 1.75 -13.18 2.79
C ALA A 282 1.52 -14.39 1.85
N LEU A 283 0.42 -15.13 2.03
CA LEU A 283 0.08 -16.26 1.16
C LEU A 283 -0.17 -15.84 -0.30
N ILE A 284 -0.87 -14.70 -0.52
CA ILE A 284 -1.09 -14.16 -1.87
C ILE A 284 0.24 -13.83 -2.55
N LEU A 285 1.16 -13.22 -1.82
CA LEU A 285 2.42 -12.72 -2.36
C LEU A 285 3.47 -13.82 -2.57
N VAL A 286 3.61 -14.74 -1.60
CA VAL A 286 4.57 -15.86 -1.65
C VAL A 286 4.12 -16.97 -2.61
N GLY A 287 2.83 -17.11 -2.86
CA GLY A 287 2.27 -18.19 -3.67
C GLY A 287 2.76 -18.27 -5.12
N LYS A 288 3.48 -17.27 -5.63
CA LYS A 288 4.10 -17.31 -6.96
C LYS A 288 5.46 -18.03 -7.01
N PRO A 289 6.41 -17.79 -6.09
CA PRO A 289 7.74 -18.40 -6.15
C PRO A 289 7.82 -19.79 -5.54
N THR A 290 7.10 -20.05 -4.45
CA THR A 290 7.15 -21.32 -3.70
C THR A 290 6.67 -22.50 -4.53
N MET A 291 5.72 -22.30 -5.43
CA MET A 291 5.21 -23.37 -6.29
C MET A 291 6.21 -23.75 -7.38
N ARG A 292 7.05 -22.83 -7.88
CA ARG A 292 8.15 -23.17 -8.80
C ARG A 292 9.26 -23.94 -8.08
N TRP A 293 9.57 -23.59 -6.84
CA TRP A 293 10.56 -24.29 -6.04
C TRP A 293 10.07 -25.69 -5.64
N LEU A 294 8.82 -25.83 -5.18
CA LEU A 294 8.19 -27.12 -4.89
C LEU A 294 8.10 -28.02 -6.14
N SER A 295 7.70 -27.47 -7.29
CA SER A 295 7.63 -28.24 -8.53
C SER A 295 9.00 -28.65 -9.08
N SER A 296 10.08 -27.94 -8.74
CA SER A 296 11.45 -28.28 -9.11
C SER A 296 12.11 -29.28 -8.17
N HIS A 297 11.57 -29.48 -6.95
CA HIS A 297 12.12 -30.38 -5.91
C HIS A 297 11.23 -31.61 -5.62
N ILE A 298 10.01 -31.66 -6.19
CA ILE A 298 9.20 -32.90 -6.15
C ILE A 298 9.63 -33.78 -7.33
N PRO A 299 10.13 -35.00 -7.08
CA PRO A 299 10.48 -35.94 -8.17
C PRO A 299 9.27 -36.15 -9.07
N ARG A 300 9.45 -35.99 -10.38
CA ARG A 300 8.40 -36.14 -11.41
C ARG A 300 7.63 -37.47 -11.36
N GLY A 301 8.11 -38.46 -10.62
CA GLY A 301 7.47 -39.77 -10.44
C GLY A 301 6.20 -39.77 -9.55
N PHE A 302 5.87 -38.68 -8.85
CA PHE A 302 4.70 -38.64 -7.95
C PHE A 302 3.42 -38.09 -8.62
N ILE A 303 3.55 -37.42 -9.76
CA ILE A 303 2.42 -36.77 -10.45
C ILE A 303 1.85 -37.64 -11.57
N ASP A 304 2.64 -38.61 -12.09
CA ASP A 304 2.28 -39.38 -13.30
C ASP A 304 1.46 -40.66 -13.05
N LYS A 305 1.16 -41.02 -11.79
CA LYS A 305 0.39 -42.24 -11.48
C LYS A 305 -1.12 -42.09 -11.39
N ARG A 306 -1.70 -40.91 -11.61
CA ARG A 306 -3.17 -40.69 -11.53
C ARG A 306 -3.88 -40.42 -12.86
N TYR A 307 -3.16 -40.31 -13.99
CA TYR A 307 -3.78 -39.97 -15.28
C TYR A 307 -3.66 -41.02 -16.40
N THR A 308 -3.17 -42.23 -16.09
CA THR A 308 -3.08 -43.33 -17.08
C THR A 308 -3.89 -44.56 -16.69
N ARG A 309 -5.07 -44.40 -16.10
CA ARG A 309 -6.09 -45.44 -16.03
C ARG A 309 -7.45 -44.82 -16.40
N GLY A 310 -7.72 -44.80 -17.69
CA GLY A 310 -9.01 -44.34 -18.25
C GLY A 310 -8.96 -44.20 -19.75
N GLN A 311 -8.55 -45.28 -20.47
CA GLN A 311 -8.99 -45.66 -21.82
C GLN A 311 -9.24 -47.14 -21.85
#